data_790aba911688d5ddb06f86fc956e8789
#
_entry.id   790aba911688d5ddb06f86fc956e8789
#
_cell.length_a   1.000
_cell.length_b   1.000
_cell.length_c   1.000
_cell.angle_alpha   90.00
_cell.angle_beta   90.00
_cell.angle_gamma   90.00
#
_symmetry.space_group_name_H-M   'P 1'
#
loop_
_entity.id
_entity.type
_entity.pdbx_description
1 polymer ?
#
loop_
_entity_poly.entity_id
_entity_poly.type
_entity_poly.pdbx_seq_one_letter_code
_entity_poly.pdbx_strand_id
1 'polypeptide(L)'
;MRYVVFRLTHELKKRTGWFEKQFPIQPIHQDYISLEAWRHAQIPFFLQAMPARPYASLPVKTIDPPACLEGRIKFFNAVDKALGLDYDWLTHPLTGYRYSNKVHWSKVNDFSAEAGDIKYVWEKSRFAYLYEVIRYDAQHDTDHSEWIFNEILSWINANPVNAGPNYKCSQEMSLRLLNWTFALQYYKNSEHLTPELFSTIQYAMYWQAKHVFDNIHFSRIAVRNNHAITETLALYIIGSLYPQFPQAATWKSKGKRWFEAEIAYQVYEDGTFLQFSMNYHRVVVQLLTWAIAIADGLGELFQEVVYDRAYKSLQFLYAAQNDETGWLPNYGSNDGALFFPLNGCDFNDFRPQLNALHVMLTGHALYENGPWVEDAWWFRASLNGRKAMAPLERKMGWQVFTKGGYAILRDAETISFIRCGSHKDRPAQADNLHLDVWIGEQNVLHDAGSYQYNTTPDLVKYFMGTSSHNTVMLGHHDQMLKGSRFIWYH
;
A
#
# COMPACT_ATOMS: atom_id res chain seq x y z
N MET A 1 -11.10 -24.16 11.52
CA MET A 1 -11.04 -25.25 10.54
C MET A 1 -10.53 -24.82 9.17
N ARG A 2 -11.12 -23.80 8.50
CA ARG A 2 -10.71 -23.33 7.14
C ARG A 2 -9.22 -22.94 7.04
N TYR A 3 -8.68 -22.24 8.04
CA TYR A 3 -7.25 -21.87 8.10
C TYR A 3 -6.33 -23.09 8.14
N VAL A 4 -6.61 -24.06 9.01
CA VAL A 4 -5.78 -25.27 9.17
C VAL A 4 -5.76 -26.08 7.89
N VAL A 5 -6.93 -26.33 7.29
CA VAL A 5 -7.06 -27.06 6.01
C VAL A 5 -6.25 -26.34 4.92
N PHE A 6 -6.37 -25.00 4.84
CA PHE A 6 -5.61 -24.22 3.86
C PHE A 6 -4.09 -24.37 4.07
N ARG A 7 -3.61 -24.23 5.32
CA ARG A 7 -2.17 -24.35 5.64
C ARG A 7 -1.61 -25.73 5.30
N LEU A 8 -2.33 -26.80 5.64
CA LEU A 8 -1.94 -28.17 5.32
C LEU A 8 -1.89 -28.40 3.80
N THR A 9 -2.90 -27.94 3.08
CA THR A 9 -2.95 -28.04 1.62
C THR A 9 -1.82 -27.25 0.96
N HIS A 10 -1.54 -26.05 1.45
CA HIS A 10 -0.45 -25.21 0.94
C HIS A 10 0.93 -25.88 1.16
N GLU A 11 1.16 -26.44 2.35
CA GLU A 11 2.40 -27.15 2.64
C GLU A 11 2.56 -28.42 1.79
N LEU A 12 1.48 -29.17 1.58
CA LEU A 12 1.47 -30.32 0.69
C LEU A 12 1.83 -29.94 -0.75
N LYS A 13 1.22 -28.86 -1.28
CA LYS A 13 1.55 -28.32 -2.61
C LYS A 13 3.02 -27.95 -2.72
N LYS A 14 3.58 -27.33 -1.67
CA LYS A 14 5.01 -26.97 -1.62
C LYS A 14 5.90 -28.21 -1.67
N ARG A 15 5.60 -29.23 -0.85
CA ARG A 15 6.40 -30.49 -0.77
C ARG A 15 6.30 -31.35 -2.01
N THR A 16 5.17 -31.35 -2.71
CA THR A 16 4.95 -32.17 -3.92
C THR A 16 5.47 -31.51 -5.21
N GLY A 17 6.07 -30.32 -5.14
CA GLY A 17 6.51 -29.60 -6.33
C GLY A 17 5.35 -29.09 -7.20
N TRP A 18 4.13 -28.98 -6.62
CA TRP A 18 2.96 -28.51 -7.36
C TRP A 18 3.14 -27.09 -7.85
N PHE A 19 3.76 -26.22 -7.01
CA PHE A 19 4.01 -24.83 -7.39
C PHE A 19 4.96 -24.70 -8.57
N GLU A 20 6.02 -25.50 -8.62
CA GLU A 20 7.00 -25.50 -9.71
C GLU A 20 6.38 -25.96 -11.04
N LYS A 21 5.42 -26.88 -10.99
CA LYS A 21 4.67 -27.32 -12.19
C LYS A 21 3.69 -26.26 -12.67
N GLN A 22 2.99 -25.62 -11.75
CA GLN A 22 1.98 -24.60 -12.06
C GLN A 22 2.61 -23.26 -12.49
N PHE A 23 3.77 -22.96 -11.93
CA PHE A 23 4.53 -21.72 -12.14
C PHE A 23 5.97 -22.03 -12.55
N PRO A 24 6.20 -22.53 -13.78
CA PRO A 24 7.55 -22.86 -14.22
C PRO A 24 8.44 -21.60 -14.23
N ILE A 25 9.74 -21.77 -13.94
CA ILE A 25 10.71 -20.70 -14.08
C ILE A 25 10.87 -20.40 -15.57
N GLN A 26 10.84 -19.10 -15.92
CA GLN A 26 10.96 -18.63 -17.31
C GLN A 26 9.98 -19.32 -18.25
N PRO A 27 8.67 -19.17 -18.05
CA PRO A 27 7.69 -19.72 -18.98
C PRO A 27 7.87 -19.10 -20.38
N ILE A 28 7.33 -19.77 -21.39
CA ILE A 28 7.44 -19.32 -22.79
C ILE A 28 6.86 -17.90 -22.92
N HIS A 29 7.60 -17.01 -23.58
CA HIS A 29 7.16 -15.64 -23.88
C HIS A 29 5.92 -15.69 -24.78
N GLN A 30 5.00 -14.79 -24.51
CA GLN A 30 3.77 -14.63 -25.28
C GLN A 30 3.45 -13.14 -25.45
N ASP A 31 3.16 -12.73 -26.66
CA ASP A 31 2.62 -11.40 -26.95
C ASP A 31 1.11 -11.38 -26.72
N TYR A 32 0.59 -10.27 -26.19
CA TYR A 32 -0.83 -10.11 -25.88
C TYR A 32 -1.51 -9.08 -26.79
N ILE A 33 -0.89 -7.91 -26.96
CA ILE A 33 -1.38 -6.82 -27.83
C ILE A 33 -0.16 -6.00 -28.29
N SER A 34 -0.21 -5.45 -29.50
CA SER A 34 0.82 -4.52 -29.95
C SER A 34 0.76 -3.20 -29.18
N LEU A 35 1.91 -2.51 -29.09
CA LEU A 35 2.00 -1.18 -28.48
C LEU A 35 1.03 -0.19 -29.16
N GLU A 36 0.97 -0.22 -30.48
CA GLU A 36 0.07 0.65 -31.25
C GLU A 36 -1.39 0.41 -30.91
N ALA A 37 -1.84 -0.85 -30.93
CA ALA A 37 -3.20 -1.20 -30.55
C ALA A 37 -3.52 -0.81 -29.09
N TRP A 38 -2.57 -0.97 -28.16
CA TRP A 38 -2.75 -0.52 -26.79
C TRP A 38 -2.81 1.01 -26.66
N ARG A 39 -2.00 1.75 -27.42
CA ARG A 39 -2.07 3.22 -27.47
C ARG A 39 -3.42 3.72 -27.98
N HIS A 40 -3.99 3.05 -28.96
CA HIS A 40 -5.31 3.38 -29.52
C HIS A 40 -6.49 2.90 -28.66
N ALA A 41 -6.27 1.93 -27.77
CA ALA A 41 -7.30 1.47 -26.87
C ALA A 41 -7.70 2.60 -25.91
N GLN A 42 -8.97 3.01 -25.99
CA GLN A 42 -9.54 4.05 -25.10
C GLN A 42 -9.99 3.43 -23.78
N ILE A 43 -9.04 2.83 -23.04
CA ILE A 43 -9.33 2.29 -21.72
C ILE A 43 -9.15 3.44 -20.73
N PRO A 44 -10.20 3.88 -20.03
CA PRO A 44 -10.12 5.03 -19.17
C PRO A 44 -9.18 4.76 -17.98
N PHE A 45 -8.24 5.68 -17.79
CA PHE A 45 -7.41 5.76 -16.59
C PHE A 45 -7.47 7.18 -16.05
N PHE A 46 -7.44 7.39 -14.76
CA PHE A 46 -7.67 8.70 -14.16
C PHE A 46 -6.66 9.78 -14.58
N LEU A 47 -5.49 9.42 -15.15
CA LEU A 47 -4.53 10.39 -15.70
C LEU A 47 -4.89 10.94 -17.09
N GLN A 48 -5.77 10.30 -17.84
CA GLN A 48 -5.99 10.63 -19.26
C GLN A 48 -6.71 11.94 -19.52
N ALA A 49 -7.50 12.40 -18.59
CA ALA A 49 -8.13 13.69 -18.68
C ALA A 49 -7.31 14.70 -17.84
N MET A 50 -6.33 15.48 -18.40
CA MET A 50 -5.51 16.45 -17.63
C MET A 50 -6.41 17.47 -16.89
N PRO A 51 -6.13 17.85 -15.62
CA PRO A 51 -6.93 18.83 -14.91
C PRO A 51 -6.96 20.14 -15.66
N ALA A 52 -8.05 20.88 -15.52
CA ALA A 52 -8.10 22.26 -15.99
C ALA A 52 -7.03 23.15 -15.32
N ARG A 53 -6.58 22.76 -14.12
CA ARG A 53 -5.52 23.44 -13.38
C ARG A 53 -4.16 22.78 -13.66
N PRO A 54 -3.17 23.49 -14.25
CA PRO A 54 -1.84 22.96 -14.48
C PRO A 54 -1.15 22.54 -13.16
N TYR A 55 -0.32 21.50 -13.20
CA TYR A 55 0.43 21.05 -12.02
C TYR A 55 1.29 22.16 -11.41
N ALA A 56 1.97 22.93 -12.23
CA ALA A 56 2.80 24.08 -11.80
C ALA A 56 2.04 25.17 -11.01
N SER A 57 0.69 25.15 -11.03
CA SER A 57 -0.13 26.09 -10.25
C SER A 57 -0.55 25.56 -8.88
N LEU A 58 -0.15 24.34 -8.52
CA LEU A 58 -0.40 23.79 -7.19
C LEU A 58 0.46 24.53 -6.13
N PRO A 59 -0.01 24.65 -4.88
CA PRO A 59 0.74 25.25 -3.78
C PRO A 59 1.77 24.25 -3.22
N VAL A 60 2.55 23.62 -4.09
CA VAL A 60 3.61 22.68 -3.75
C VAL A 60 4.97 23.35 -3.89
N LYS A 61 5.92 22.95 -3.07
CA LYS A 61 7.31 23.41 -3.21
C LYS A 61 7.88 22.94 -4.54
N THR A 62 8.87 23.66 -5.05
CA THR A 62 9.68 23.19 -6.17
C THR A 62 10.31 21.84 -5.81
N ILE A 63 10.12 20.87 -6.68
CA ILE A 63 10.64 19.53 -6.50
C ILE A 63 12.09 19.52 -7.00
N ASP A 64 13.02 19.14 -6.13
CA ASP A 64 14.41 18.93 -6.50
C ASP A 64 14.55 17.67 -7.38
N PRO A 65 15.62 17.56 -8.17
CA PRO A 65 15.88 16.35 -8.94
C PRO A 65 15.79 15.09 -8.05
N PRO A 66 15.00 14.09 -8.44
CA PRO A 66 14.79 12.89 -7.61
C PRO A 66 16.11 12.16 -7.33
N ALA A 67 16.36 11.86 -6.07
CA ALA A 67 17.60 11.22 -5.63
C ALA A 67 17.83 9.83 -6.26
N CYS A 68 16.76 9.16 -6.70
CA CYS A 68 16.84 7.88 -7.40
C CYS A 68 17.53 7.99 -8.76
N LEU A 69 17.49 9.16 -9.43
CA LEU A 69 18.25 9.42 -10.67
C LEU A 69 19.77 9.38 -10.47
N GLU A 70 20.22 9.54 -9.22
CA GLU A 70 21.63 9.42 -8.81
C GLU A 70 21.93 8.07 -8.13
N GLY A 71 21.01 7.11 -8.20
CA GLY A 71 21.15 5.80 -7.57
C GLY A 71 21.00 5.80 -6.05
N ARG A 72 20.27 6.76 -5.48
CA ARG A 72 19.93 6.83 -4.05
C ARG A 72 18.47 6.45 -3.84
N ILE A 73 18.21 5.48 -3.00
CA ILE A 73 16.83 5.01 -2.70
C ILE A 73 16.55 5.16 -1.20
N LYS A 74 15.39 5.70 -0.89
CA LYS A 74 14.84 5.78 0.47
C LYS A 74 14.03 4.52 0.78
N PHE A 75 14.48 3.75 1.75
CA PHE A 75 13.79 2.55 2.24
C PHE A 75 12.87 2.89 3.41
N PHE A 76 11.64 2.39 3.36
CA PHE A 76 10.63 2.51 4.42
C PHE A 76 10.38 3.97 4.87
N ASN A 77 10.54 4.92 3.97
CA ASN A 77 10.47 6.37 4.23
C ASN A 77 11.41 6.88 5.35
N ALA A 78 12.44 6.11 5.73
CA ALA A 78 13.32 6.41 6.85
C ALA A 78 14.81 6.28 6.54
N VAL A 79 15.23 5.37 5.67
CA VAL A 79 16.65 5.01 5.49
C VAL A 79 17.11 5.29 4.08
N ASP A 80 17.87 6.36 3.88
CA ASP A 80 18.51 6.67 2.61
C ASP A 80 19.73 5.80 2.35
N LYS A 81 19.82 5.20 1.17
CA LYS A 81 20.96 4.40 0.71
C LYS A 81 21.42 4.79 -0.67
N ALA A 82 22.70 5.08 -0.80
CA ALA A 82 23.37 5.18 -2.11
C ALA A 82 23.67 3.76 -2.59
N LEU A 83 22.96 3.32 -3.62
CA LEU A 83 23.14 2.00 -4.24
C LEU A 83 24.00 2.08 -5.50
N GLY A 84 24.19 3.28 -6.07
CA GLY A 84 24.76 3.50 -7.39
C GLY A 84 23.74 3.26 -8.50
N LEU A 85 24.10 3.57 -9.74
CA LEU A 85 23.21 3.45 -10.90
C LEU A 85 23.02 1.98 -11.34
N ASP A 86 24.05 1.15 -11.18
CA ASP A 86 24.06 -0.27 -11.58
C ASP A 86 23.87 -1.21 -10.38
N TYR A 87 22.93 -0.92 -9.50
CA TYR A 87 22.72 -1.75 -8.33
C TYR A 87 22.05 -3.09 -8.64
N ASP A 88 22.41 -4.13 -7.86
CA ASP A 88 21.82 -5.46 -7.99
C ASP A 88 20.44 -5.55 -7.31
N TRP A 89 19.41 -5.88 -8.06
CA TRP A 89 18.04 -6.06 -7.59
C TRP A 89 17.86 -7.15 -6.51
N LEU A 90 18.81 -8.09 -6.41
CA LEU A 90 18.74 -9.25 -5.54
C LEU A 90 19.56 -9.09 -4.26
N THR A 91 20.40 -8.06 -4.18
CA THR A 91 21.28 -7.84 -3.03
C THR A 91 20.57 -7.02 -1.95
N HIS A 92 20.65 -7.52 -0.71
CA HIS A 92 20.16 -6.81 0.48
C HIS A 92 21.10 -5.63 0.81
N PRO A 93 20.62 -4.38 0.85
CA PRO A 93 21.48 -3.19 0.88
C PRO A 93 22.23 -2.97 2.21
N LEU A 94 21.88 -3.69 3.28
CA LEU A 94 22.56 -3.57 4.58
C LEU A 94 23.50 -4.74 4.87
N THR A 95 23.09 -5.98 4.51
CA THR A 95 23.87 -7.18 4.82
C THR A 95 24.81 -7.58 3.70
N GLY A 96 24.58 -7.09 2.47
CA GLY A 96 25.29 -7.53 1.27
C GLY A 96 24.89 -8.93 0.80
N TYR A 97 23.95 -9.59 1.49
CA TYR A 97 23.49 -10.92 1.08
C TYR A 97 22.77 -10.85 -0.28
N ARG A 98 23.19 -11.69 -1.22
CA ARG A 98 22.61 -11.78 -2.54
C ARG A 98 21.73 -13.02 -2.67
N TYR A 99 20.44 -12.80 -2.90
CA TYR A 99 19.49 -13.88 -3.17
C TYR A 99 19.71 -14.49 -4.56
N SER A 100 19.44 -15.79 -4.69
CA SER A 100 19.50 -16.47 -5.97
C SER A 100 18.25 -16.22 -6.81
N ASN A 101 18.42 -15.87 -8.08
CA ASN A 101 17.35 -15.81 -9.09
C ASN A 101 17.17 -17.12 -9.87
N LYS A 102 17.86 -18.21 -9.48
CA LYS A 102 17.72 -19.55 -10.07
C LYS A 102 16.79 -20.45 -9.24
N VAL A 103 16.41 -20.02 -8.06
CA VAL A 103 15.57 -20.78 -7.14
C VAL A 103 14.11 -20.36 -7.34
N HIS A 104 13.23 -21.36 -7.48
CA HIS A 104 11.78 -21.11 -7.55
C HIS A 104 11.30 -20.33 -6.30
N TRP A 105 10.41 -19.38 -6.49
CA TRP A 105 9.93 -18.48 -5.41
C TRP A 105 9.42 -19.24 -4.17
N SER A 106 8.78 -20.41 -4.34
CA SER A 106 8.24 -21.19 -3.22
C SER A 106 9.30 -21.77 -2.27
N LYS A 107 10.57 -21.79 -2.70
CA LYS A 107 11.72 -22.28 -1.93
C LYS A 107 12.53 -21.16 -1.29
N VAL A 108 12.25 -19.90 -1.61
CA VAL A 108 12.91 -18.75 -0.97
C VAL A 108 12.41 -18.63 0.48
N ASN A 109 13.30 -18.46 1.43
CA ASN A 109 12.95 -18.20 2.83
C ASN A 109 12.68 -16.69 3.04
N ASP A 110 11.69 -16.37 3.86
CA ASP A 110 11.33 -14.97 4.18
C ASP A 110 12.38 -14.32 5.09
N PHE A 111 13.04 -15.13 5.92
CA PHE A 111 14.03 -14.67 6.88
C PHE A 111 15.13 -15.72 7.04
N SER A 112 16.38 -15.26 7.07
CA SER A 112 17.53 -16.01 7.54
C SER A 112 18.44 -15.07 8.32
N ALA A 113 19.17 -15.57 9.31
CA ALA A 113 20.11 -14.77 10.10
C ALA A 113 21.19 -14.09 9.23
N GLU A 114 21.61 -14.77 8.15
CA GLU A 114 22.61 -14.26 7.20
C GLU A 114 22.02 -13.21 6.27
N ALA A 115 20.83 -13.46 5.70
CA ALA A 115 20.22 -12.58 4.71
C ALA A 115 19.57 -11.32 5.32
N GLY A 116 19.14 -11.39 6.57
CA GLY A 116 18.36 -10.33 7.18
C GLY A 116 16.92 -10.28 6.69
N ASP A 117 16.30 -9.11 6.71
CA ASP A 117 14.92 -8.91 6.31
C ASP A 117 14.79 -8.77 4.79
N ILE A 118 14.15 -9.73 4.15
CA ILE A 118 13.88 -9.74 2.70
C ILE A 118 13.14 -8.49 2.21
N LYS A 119 12.45 -7.77 3.10
CA LYS A 119 11.73 -6.54 2.75
C LYS A 119 12.62 -5.46 2.14
N TYR A 120 13.91 -5.40 2.47
CA TYR A 120 14.84 -4.48 1.82
C TYR A 120 15.03 -4.77 0.32
N VAL A 121 14.93 -6.02 -0.10
CA VAL A 121 14.97 -6.39 -1.52
C VAL A 121 13.62 -6.07 -2.18
N TRP A 122 12.52 -6.27 -1.47
CA TRP A 122 11.18 -5.96 -1.97
C TRP A 122 10.93 -4.47 -2.10
N GLU A 123 11.38 -3.66 -1.15
CA GLU A 123 11.10 -2.21 -1.10
C GLU A 123 11.53 -1.51 -2.38
N LYS A 124 12.78 -1.68 -2.81
CA LYS A 124 13.23 -1.10 -4.08
C LYS A 124 12.51 -1.70 -5.30
N SER A 125 12.11 -2.98 -5.23
CA SER A 125 11.38 -3.69 -6.28
C SER A 125 9.89 -3.35 -6.35
N ARG A 126 9.36 -2.53 -5.44
CA ARG A 126 8.01 -1.94 -5.52
C ARG A 126 7.93 -0.84 -6.57
N PHE A 127 9.05 -0.16 -6.86
CA PHE A 127 9.11 1.00 -7.75
C PHE A 127 8.31 2.22 -7.25
N ALA A 128 8.14 2.39 -5.95
CA ALA A 128 7.44 3.55 -5.41
C ALA A 128 8.16 4.89 -5.70
N TYR A 129 9.48 4.86 -5.86
CA TYR A 129 10.28 6.03 -6.24
C TYR A 129 9.96 6.57 -7.64
N LEU A 130 9.31 5.82 -8.53
CA LEU A 130 8.88 6.31 -9.84
C LEU A 130 7.93 7.51 -9.71
N TYR A 131 7.16 7.59 -8.63
CA TYR A 131 6.28 8.73 -8.40
C TYR A 131 7.05 10.03 -8.19
N GLU A 132 8.23 9.99 -7.57
CA GLU A 132 9.08 11.19 -7.41
C GLU A 132 9.53 11.72 -8.78
N VAL A 133 9.93 10.81 -9.70
CA VAL A 133 10.33 11.16 -11.05
C VAL A 133 9.17 11.73 -11.87
N ILE A 134 8.01 11.07 -11.80
CA ILE A 134 6.81 11.50 -12.52
C ILE A 134 6.31 12.87 -12.02
N ARG A 135 6.38 13.12 -10.72
CA ARG A 135 6.04 14.41 -10.11
C ARG A 135 7.00 15.50 -10.54
N TYR A 136 8.29 15.18 -10.58
CA TYR A 136 9.33 16.09 -11.08
C TYR A 136 9.06 16.46 -12.55
N ASP A 137 8.81 15.47 -13.41
CA ASP A 137 8.50 15.70 -14.83
C ASP A 137 7.23 16.55 -15.00
N ALA A 138 6.19 16.27 -14.21
CA ALA A 138 4.93 17.04 -14.25
C ALA A 138 5.11 18.50 -13.84
N GLN A 139 6.07 18.81 -12.94
CA GLN A 139 6.31 20.18 -12.47
C GLN A 139 7.23 20.95 -13.42
N HIS A 140 8.25 20.28 -13.98
CA HIS A 140 9.33 20.91 -14.75
C HIS A 140 9.18 20.77 -16.26
N ASP A 141 8.12 20.08 -16.72
CA ASP A 141 7.90 19.76 -18.15
C ASP A 141 9.12 19.04 -18.78
N THR A 142 9.63 18.06 -18.02
CA THR A 142 10.75 17.19 -18.43
C THR A 142 10.25 15.78 -18.74
N ASP A 143 11.10 14.94 -19.36
CA ASP A 143 10.77 13.55 -19.71
C ASP A 143 11.90 12.61 -19.29
N HIS A 144 11.68 11.87 -18.19
CA HIS A 144 12.56 10.81 -17.73
C HIS A 144 12.03 9.41 -18.04
N SER A 145 11.15 9.27 -19.04
CA SER A 145 10.56 7.99 -19.42
C SER A 145 11.62 6.95 -19.83
N GLU A 146 12.70 7.36 -20.48
CA GLU A 146 13.80 6.46 -20.84
C GLU A 146 14.42 5.82 -19.59
N TRP A 147 14.71 6.63 -18.58
CA TRP A 147 15.26 6.14 -17.30
C TRP A 147 14.30 5.17 -16.62
N ILE A 148 13.01 5.53 -16.53
CA ILE A 148 11.97 4.69 -15.92
C ILE A 148 11.85 3.34 -16.65
N PHE A 149 11.81 3.34 -17.96
CA PHE A 149 11.68 2.10 -18.73
C PHE A 149 12.94 1.24 -18.66
N ASN A 150 14.12 1.85 -18.59
CA ASN A 150 15.38 1.14 -18.37
C ASN A 150 15.42 0.49 -16.96
N GLU A 151 14.92 1.16 -15.92
CA GLU A 151 14.78 0.59 -14.58
C GLU A 151 13.85 -0.66 -14.60
N ILE A 152 12.70 -0.56 -15.24
CA ILE A 152 11.77 -1.69 -15.38
C ILE A 152 12.41 -2.85 -16.14
N LEU A 153 13.08 -2.57 -17.25
CA LEU A 153 13.77 -3.59 -18.06
C LEU A 153 14.92 -4.25 -17.29
N SER A 154 15.72 -3.46 -16.58
CA SER A 154 16.81 -3.95 -15.70
C SER A 154 16.26 -4.90 -14.65
N TRP A 155 15.14 -4.53 -14.00
CA TRP A 155 14.47 -5.41 -13.03
C TRP A 155 14.00 -6.71 -13.68
N ILE A 156 13.35 -6.67 -14.84
CA ILE A 156 12.85 -7.86 -15.55
C ILE A 156 14.00 -8.81 -15.88
N ASN A 157 15.11 -8.27 -16.38
CA ASN A 157 16.31 -9.06 -16.73
C ASN A 157 16.95 -9.74 -15.50
N ALA A 158 16.96 -9.05 -14.35
CA ALA A 158 17.53 -9.58 -13.12
C ALA A 158 16.60 -10.61 -12.43
N ASN A 159 15.29 -10.56 -12.69
CA ASN A 159 14.27 -11.35 -12.00
C ASN A 159 13.48 -12.24 -12.98
N PRO A 160 14.03 -13.41 -13.36
CA PRO A 160 13.30 -14.36 -14.18
C PRO A 160 11.93 -14.69 -13.59
N VAL A 161 10.92 -14.77 -14.45
CA VAL A 161 9.54 -15.05 -14.02
C VAL A 161 9.50 -16.30 -13.14
N ASN A 162 8.78 -16.21 -12.03
CA ASN A 162 8.60 -17.26 -11.02
C ASN A 162 9.87 -17.69 -10.28
N ALA A 163 10.96 -16.93 -10.34
CA ALA A 163 12.20 -17.20 -9.63
C ALA A 163 12.61 -16.07 -8.67
N GLY A 164 13.33 -16.42 -7.63
CA GLY A 164 13.94 -15.49 -6.70
C GLY A 164 12.99 -14.84 -5.69
N PRO A 165 13.51 -13.86 -4.93
CA PRO A 165 12.80 -13.24 -3.82
C PRO A 165 11.62 -12.38 -4.26
N ASN A 166 11.72 -11.75 -5.44
CA ASN A 166 10.75 -10.76 -5.94
C ASN A 166 9.46 -11.37 -6.51
N TYR A 167 9.39 -12.71 -6.63
CA TYR A 167 8.17 -13.47 -6.92
C TYR A 167 7.61 -14.21 -5.69
N LYS A 168 8.10 -13.89 -4.48
CA LYS A 168 7.69 -14.57 -3.25
C LYS A 168 6.39 -14.03 -2.65
N CYS A 169 6.21 -12.72 -2.64
CA CYS A 169 5.10 -12.05 -1.98
C CYS A 169 4.11 -11.47 -2.99
N SER A 170 2.85 -11.93 -2.95
CA SER A 170 1.78 -11.45 -3.84
C SER A 170 1.48 -9.96 -3.65
N GLN A 171 1.60 -9.41 -2.45
CA GLN A 171 1.42 -7.97 -2.22
C GLN A 171 2.50 -7.15 -2.94
N GLU A 172 3.76 -7.57 -2.89
CA GLU A 172 4.86 -6.87 -3.55
C GLU A 172 4.69 -6.85 -5.07
N MET A 173 4.24 -7.97 -5.63
CA MET A 173 3.88 -8.04 -7.05
C MET A 173 2.68 -7.14 -7.38
N SER A 174 1.69 -7.08 -6.51
CA SER A 174 0.52 -6.22 -6.68
C SER A 174 0.89 -4.74 -6.69
N LEU A 175 1.75 -4.31 -5.76
CA LEU A 175 2.25 -2.93 -5.72
C LEU A 175 3.07 -2.59 -6.97
N ARG A 176 3.96 -3.47 -7.40
CA ARG A 176 4.74 -3.30 -8.62
C ARG A 176 3.86 -3.20 -9.86
N LEU A 177 2.83 -4.03 -9.97
CA LEU A 177 1.85 -3.97 -11.06
C LEU A 177 1.14 -2.61 -11.11
N LEU A 178 0.72 -2.06 -9.97
CA LEU A 178 0.08 -0.76 -9.89
C LEU A 178 1.05 0.38 -10.25
N ASN A 179 2.27 0.34 -9.74
CA ASN A 179 3.29 1.36 -9.99
C ASN A 179 3.76 1.35 -11.46
N TRP A 180 3.98 0.17 -12.05
CA TRP A 180 4.26 0.06 -13.48
C TRP A 180 3.08 0.50 -14.34
N THR A 181 1.84 0.19 -13.95
CA THR A 181 0.64 0.66 -14.65
C THR A 181 0.57 2.18 -14.64
N PHE A 182 0.85 2.83 -13.50
CA PHE A 182 0.87 4.29 -13.41
C PHE A 182 1.91 4.89 -14.35
N ALA A 183 3.14 4.40 -14.33
CA ALA A 183 4.22 4.86 -15.21
C ALA A 183 3.89 4.64 -16.71
N LEU A 184 3.40 3.45 -17.07
CA LEU A 184 2.98 3.15 -18.44
C LEU A 184 1.86 4.08 -18.94
N GLN A 185 0.91 4.43 -18.07
CA GLN A 185 -0.19 5.33 -18.44
C GLN A 185 0.25 6.78 -18.54
N TYR A 186 1.18 7.21 -17.67
CA TYR A 186 1.72 8.57 -17.72
C TYR A 186 2.59 8.80 -18.97
N TYR A 187 3.50 7.87 -19.25
CA TYR A 187 4.39 7.93 -20.41
C TYR A 187 3.87 7.12 -21.61
N LYS A 188 2.56 6.96 -21.75
CA LYS A 188 1.92 6.13 -22.79
C LYS A 188 2.39 6.43 -24.20
N ASN A 189 2.65 7.70 -24.48
CA ASN A 189 2.99 8.20 -25.82
C ASN A 189 4.50 8.46 -25.99
N SER A 190 5.34 8.14 -24.99
CA SER A 190 6.78 8.31 -25.10
C SER A 190 7.38 7.45 -26.22
N GLU A 191 8.33 8.01 -26.97
CA GLU A 191 9.13 7.28 -27.98
C GLU A 191 10.02 6.19 -27.37
N HIS A 192 10.42 6.36 -26.10
CA HIS A 192 11.23 5.39 -25.37
C HIS A 192 10.46 4.10 -25.01
N LEU A 193 9.13 4.11 -25.11
CA LEU A 193 8.32 2.90 -25.00
C LEU A 193 8.25 2.19 -26.37
N THR A 194 9.23 1.33 -26.65
CA THR A 194 9.27 0.57 -27.90
C THR A 194 8.32 -0.65 -27.89
N PRO A 195 7.94 -1.20 -29.06
CA PRO A 195 7.11 -2.39 -29.15
C PRO A 195 7.70 -3.60 -28.39
N GLU A 196 9.01 -3.82 -28.49
CA GLU A 196 9.72 -4.93 -27.86
C GLU A 196 9.75 -4.79 -26.33
N LEU A 197 9.99 -3.57 -25.84
CA LEU A 197 9.98 -3.26 -24.42
C LEU A 197 8.57 -3.43 -23.85
N PHE A 198 7.55 -2.92 -24.55
CA PHE A 198 6.15 -3.05 -24.13
C PHE A 198 5.72 -4.52 -24.06
N SER A 199 6.08 -5.34 -25.06
CA SER A 199 5.81 -6.80 -25.02
C SER A 199 6.47 -7.46 -23.81
N THR A 200 7.73 -7.12 -23.54
CA THR A 200 8.49 -7.64 -22.38
C THR A 200 7.82 -7.26 -21.05
N ILE A 201 7.39 -6.02 -20.92
CA ILE A 201 6.69 -5.53 -19.71
C ILE A 201 5.34 -6.26 -19.55
N GLN A 202 4.54 -6.39 -20.62
CA GLN A 202 3.25 -7.10 -20.57
C GLN A 202 3.43 -8.57 -20.12
N TYR A 203 4.43 -9.25 -20.65
CA TYR A 203 4.73 -10.62 -20.26
C TYR A 203 5.03 -10.73 -18.76
N ALA A 204 5.89 -9.86 -18.23
CA ALA A 204 6.18 -9.83 -16.80
C ALA A 204 4.97 -9.47 -15.94
N MET A 205 4.13 -8.52 -16.39
CA MET A 205 2.90 -8.13 -15.71
C MET A 205 1.88 -9.27 -15.67
N TYR A 206 1.68 -9.96 -16.78
CA TYR A 206 0.75 -11.08 -16.85
C TYR A 206 1.09 -12.17 -15.81
N TRP A 207 2.35 -12.59 -15.75
CA TRP A 207 2.77 -13.64 -14.82
C TRP A 207 2.70 -13.22 -13.36
N GLN A 208 2.95 -11.95 -13.05
CA GLN A 208 2.74 -11.42 -11.71
C GLN A 208 1.25 -11.42 -11.34
N ALA A 209 0.38 -10.93 -12.22
CA ALA A 209 -1.07 -10.93 -11.98
C ALA A 209 -1.63 -12.36 -11.86
N LYS A 210 -1.16 -13.28 -12.70
CA LYS A 210 -1.49 -14.71 -12.61
C LYS A 210 -1.06 -15.31 -11.27
N HIS A 211 0.16 -15.00 -10.81
CA HIS A 211 0.65 -15.45 -9.51
C HIS A 211 -0.25 -14.93 -8.38
N VAL A 212 -0.57 -13.63 -8.38
CA VAL A 212 -1.46 -13.03 -7.37
C VAL A 212 -2.81 -13.73 -7.38
N PHE A 213 -3.42 -13.95 -8.53
CA PHE A 213 -4.73 -14.59 -8.65
C PHE A 213 -4.73 -16.03 -8.13
N ASP A 214 -3.76 -16.84 -8.53
CA ASP A 214 -3.72 -18.25 -8.18
C ASP A 214 -3.34 -18.50 -6.70
N ASN A 215 -2.66 -17.52 -6.06
CA ASN A 215 -2.26 -17.57 -4.65
C ASN A 215 -3.12 -16.68 -3.72
N ILE A 216 -4.15 -16.02 -4.23
CA ILE A 216 -4.98 -15.03 -3.50
C ILE A 216 -5.53 -15.54 -2.16
N HIS A 217 -5.76 -16.84 -2.02
CA HIS A 217 -6.28 -17.41 -0.78
C HIS A 217 -5.25 -17.41 0.36
N PHE A 218 -3.97 -17.22 0.07
CA PHE A 218 -2.96 -17.06 1.11
C PHE A 218 -3.22 -15.77 1.91
N SER A 219 -3.38 -14.65 1.22
CA SER A 219 -3.69 -13.37 1.89
C SER A 219 -5.09 -13.36 2.50
N ARG A 220 -6.10 -13.89 1.80
CA ARG A 220 -7.51 -13.85 2.24
C ARG A 220 -7.88 -14.83 3.36
N ILE A 221 -7.09 -15.88 3.60
CA ILE A 221 -7.39 -16.90 4.60
C ILE A 221 -6.31 -16.96 5.68
N ALA A 222 -5.03 -16.93 5.29
CA ALA A 222 -3.94 -17.15 6.23
C ALA A 222 -3.41 -15.85 6.85
N VAL A 223 -3.34 -14.78 6.09
CA VAL A 223 -2.80 -13.48 6.55
C VAL A 223 -3.91 -12.54 7.01
N ARG A 224 -4.88 -12.30 6.14
CA ARG A 224 -6.10 -11.53 6.37
C ARG A 224 -5.85 -10.13 6.96
N ASN A 225 -5.15 -9.32 6.18
CA ASN A 225 -4.78 -7.95 6.50
C ASN A 225 -4.77 -7.11 5.20
N ASN A 226 -4.09 -5.96 5.18
CA ASN A 226 -3.94 -5.09 4.01
C ASN A 226 -3.48 -5.83 2.75
N HIS A 227 -2.73 -6.95 2.86
CA HIS A 227 -2.36 -7.77 1.69
C HIS A 227 -3.58 -8.20 0.88
N ALA A 228 -4.62 -8.71 1.55
CA ALA A 228 -5.82 -9.15 0.85
C ALA A 228 -6.54 -7.99 0.14
N ILE A 229 -6.56 -6.80 0.72
CA ILE A 229 -7.12 -5.60 0.10
C ILE A 229 -6.28 -5.20 -1.13
N THR A 230 -4.96 -5.12 -0.99
CA THR A 230 -4.03 -4.75 -2.07
C THR A 230 -4.12 -5.72 -3.25
N GLU A 231 -4.04 -7.02 -2.98
CA GLU A 231 -4.02 -8.06 -4.00
C GLU A 231 -5.35 -8.14 -4.77
N THR A 232 -6.47 -8.03 -4.07
CA THR A 232 -7.80 -8.06 -4.71
C THR A 232 -8.05 -6.81 -5.54
N LEU A 233 -7.60 -5.65 -5.08
CA LEU A 233 -7.65 -4.41 -5.84
C LEU A 233 -6.76 -4.47 -7.09
N ALA A 234 -5.53 -4.95 -6.97
CA ALA A 234 -4.63 -5.10 -8.11
C ALA A 234 -5.23 -6.00 -9.19
N LEU A 235 -5.87 -7.12 -8.81
CA LEU A 235 -6.58 -7.98 -9.76
C LEU A 235 -7.73 -7.26 -10.47
N TYR A 236 -8.52 -6.45 -9.74
CA TYR A 236 -9.57 -5.65 -10.35
C TYR A 236 -9.01 -4.64 -11.35
N ILE A 237 -7.97 -3.91 -10.97
CA ILE A 237 -7.35 -2.87 -11.81
C ILE A 237 -6.69 -3.49 -13.04
N ILE A 238 -5.83 -4.50 -12.86
CA ILE A 238 -5.13 -5.15 -13.98
C ILE A 238 -6.12 -5.82 -14.92
N GLY A 239 -7.13 -6.52 -14.39
CA GLY A 239 -8.18 -7.13 -15.21
C GLY A 239 -9.06 -6.12 -15.97
N SER A 240 -9.14 -4.88 -15.48
CA SER A 240 -9.89 -3.79 -16.15
C SER A 240 -9.05 -3.08 -17.20
N LEU A 241 -7.77 -2.80 -16.91
CA LEU A 241 -6.91 -1.98 -17.78
C LEU A 241 -6.14 -2.78 -18.83
N TYR A 242 -6.06 -4.11 -18.67
CA TYR A 242 -5.36 -5.01 -19.61
C TYR A 242 -6.30 -6.14 -20.07
N PRO A 243 -7.40 -5.83 -20.78
CA PRO A 243 -8.40 -6.82 -21.22
C PRO A 243 -7.84 -7.86 -22.18
N GLN A 244 -6.67 -7.61 -22.78
CA GLN A 244 -5.95 -8.53 -23.65
C GLN A 244 -5.35 -9.75 -22.91
N PHE A 245 -5.22 -9.70 -21.58
CA PHE A 245 -4.74 -10.85 -20.83
C PHE A 245 -5.80 -11.97 -20.79
N PRO A 246 -5.43 -13.24 -21.01
CA PRO A 246 -6.40 -14.33 -21.16
C PRO A 246 -7.41 -14.48 -20.01
N GLN A 247 -7.04 -14.06 -18.81
CA GLN A 247 -7.87 -14.18 -17.60
C GLN A 247 -8.38 -12.82 -17.09
N ALA A 248 -8.19 -11.74 -17.86
CA ALA A 248 -8.52 -10.38 -17.42
C ALA A 248 -9.96 -10.22 -16.93
N ALA A 249 -10.94 -10.74 -17.66
CA ALA A 249 -12.36 -10.68 -17.27
C ALA A 249 -12.62 -11.39 -15.93
N THR A 250 -11.94 -12.53 -15.69
CA THR A 250 -12.03 -13.27 -14.42
C THR A 250 -11.36 -12.49 -13.28
N TRP A 251 -10.17 -11.92 -13.52
CA TRP A 251 -9.47 -11.09 -12.55
C TRP A 251 -10.29 -9.86 -12.17
N LYS A 252 -10.83 -9.15 -13.14
CA LYS A 252 -11.72 -8.01 -12.93
C LYS A 252 -12.92 -8.37 -12.05
N SER A 253 -13.69 -9.37 -12.47
CA SER A 253 -14.93 -9.76 -11.79
C SER A 253 -14.69 -10.28 -10.38
N LYS A 254 -13.73 -11.21 -10.21
CA LYS A 254 -13.40 -11.77 -8.89
C LYS A 254 -12.65 -10.76 -8.02
N GLY A 255 -11.71 -9.99 -8.60
CA GLY A 255 -10.98 -8.95 -7.90
C GLY A 255 -11.92 -7.94 -7.27
N LYS A 256 -12.87 -7.40 -8.04
CA LYS A 256 -13.90 -6.47 -7.55
C LYS A 256 -14.70 -7.06 -6.39
N ARG A 257 -15.29 -8.25 -6.59
CA ARG A 257 -16.11 -8.91 -5.55
C ARG A 257 -15.31 -9.23 -4.29
N TRP A 258 -14.06 -9.63 -4.44
CA TRP A 258 -13.22 -9.95 -3.29
C TRP A 258 -12.73 -8.69 -2.57
N PHE A 259 -12.42 -7.62 -3.30
CA PHE A 259 -12.08 -6.32 -2.71
C PHE A 259 -13.25 -5.78 -1.86
N GLU A 260 -14.46 -5.77 -2.40
CA GLU A 260 -15.68 -5.39 -1.67
C GLU A 260 -15.85 -6.20 -0.38
N ALA A 261 -15.64 -7.51 -0.45
CA ALA A 261 -15.73 -8.40 0.71
C ALA A 261 -14.62 -8.15 1.75
N GLU A 262 -13.39 -7.85 1.31
CA GLU A 262 -12.28 -7.53 2.22
C GLU A 262 -12.46 -6.16 2.88
N ILE A 263 -12.94 -5.15 2.17
CA ILE A 263 -13.27 -3.85 2.77
C ILE A 263 -14.40 -4.01 3.81
N ALA A 264 -15.48 -4.70 3.47
CA ALA A 264 -16.59 -4.95 4.40
C ALA A 264 -16.17 -5.73 5.66
N TYR A 265 -15.13 -6.57 5.54
CA TYR A 265 -14.64 -7.39 6.65
C TYR A 265 -13.61 -6.67 7.51
N GLN A 266 -12.64 -5.99 6.89
CA GLN A 266 -11.46 -5.46 7.56
C GLN A 266 -11.64 -4.03 8.06
N VAL A 267 -12.48 -3.22 7.39
CA VAL A 267 -12.90 -1.90 7.89
C VAL A 267 -14.23 -2.08 8.62
N TYR A 268 -14.25 -1.77 9.91
CA TYR A 268 -15.43 -1.98 10.77
C TYR A 268 -16.53 -0.97 10.45
N GLU A 269 -17.72 -1.20 11.02
CA GLU A 269 -18.91 -0.37 10.80
C GLU A 269 -18.77 1.06 11.28
N ASP A 270 -17.83 1.33 12.17
CA ASP A 270 -17.48 2.66 12.68
C ASP A 270 -16.25 3.27 11.97
N GLY A 271 -15.75 2.63 10.91
CA GLY A 271 -14.64 3.09 10.10
C GLY A 271 -13.26 2.71 10.62
N THR A 272 -13.14 2.06 11.76
CA THR A 272 -11.86 1.61 12.29
C THR A 272 -11.34 0.38 11.54
N PHE A 273 -10.03 0.13 11.60
CA PHE A 273 -9.38 -0.89 10.77
C PHE A 273 -8.87 -2.08 11.61
N LEU A 274 -9.09 -3.27 11.12
CA LEU A 274 -8.78 -4.56 11.75
C LEU A 274 -7.30 -4.74 12.18
N GLN A 275 -6.36 -4.07 11.52
CA GLN A 275 -4.93 -4.18 11.89
C GLN A 275 -4.53 -3.30 13.06
N PHE A 276 -5.40 -2.43 13.58
CA PHE A 276 -5.12 -1.56 14.73
C PHE A 276 -3.82 -0.78 14.55
N SER A 277 -3.66 -0.09 13.43
CA SER A 277 -2.48 0.71 13.06
C SER A 277 -2.89 1.90 12.24
N MET A 278 -2.48 3.09 12.64
CA MET A 278 -2.74 4.31 11.88
C MET A 278 -2.04 4.30 10.52
N ASN A 279 -0.79 3.82 10.48
CA ASN A 279 -0.05 3.74 9.22
C ASN A 279 -0.68 2.77 8.22
N TYR A 280 -1.04 1.56 8.66
CA TYR A 280 -1.72 0.61 7.77
C TYR A 280 -3.15 1.04 7.41
N HIS A 281 -3.80 1.85 8.24
CA HIS A 281 -5.08 2.45 7.88
C HIS A 281 -4.92 3.48 6.76
N ARG A 282 -3.85 4.31 6.80
CA ARG A 282 -3.47 5.20 5.68
C ARG A 282 -3.29 4.44 4.37
N VAL A 283 -2.61 3.29 4.43
CA VAL A 283 -2.46 2.41 3.26
C VAL A 283 -3.81 1.98 2.68
N VAL A 284 -4.79 1.64 3.55
CA VAL A 284 -6.16 1.33 3.09
C VAL A 284 -6.85 2.54 2.47
N VAL A 285 -6.64 3.75 3.02
CA VAL A 285 -7.14 5.00 2.43
C VAL A 285 -6.58 5.20 1.02
N GLN A 286 -5.28 4.99 0.80
CA GLN A 286 -4.68 5.06 -0.54
C GLN A 286 -5.29 4.03 -1.50
N LEU A 287 -5.49 2.78 -1.05
CA LEU A 287 -6.10 1.73 -1.87
C LEU A 287 -7.56 2.04 -2.21
N LEU A 288 -8.33 2.62 -1.28
CA LEU A 288 -9.70 3.06 -1.52
C LEU A 288 -9.76 4.21 -2.52
N THR A 289 -8.83 5.17 -2.44
CA THR A 289 -8.72 6.27 -3.40
C THR A 289 -8.48 5.73 -4.82
N TRP A 290 -7.52 4.81 -4.97
CA TRP A 290 -7.27 4.15 -6.25
C TRP A 290 -8.48 3.38 -6.77
N ALA A 291 -9.12 2.60 -5.89
CA ALA A 291 -10.29 1.80 -6.25
C ALA A 291 -11.41 2.68 -6.82
N ILE A 292 -11.74 3.77 -6.11
CA ILE A 292 -12.81 4.68 -6.49
C ILE A 292 -12.46 5.43 -7.78
N ALA A 293 -11.21 5.93 -7.90
CA ALA A 293 -10.77 6.63 -9.11
C ALA A 293 -10.84 5.75 -10.37
N ILE A 294 -10.42 4.49 -10.27
CA ILE A 294 -10.51 3.53 -11.37
C ILE A 294 -11.97 3.19 -11.70
N ALA A 295 -12.80 2.92 -10.69
CA ALA A 295 -14.20 2.60 -10.91
C ALA A 295 -14.95 3.77 -11.56
N ASP A 296 -14.73 5.00 -11.07
CA ASP A 296 -15.31 6.22 -11.66
C ASP A 296 -14.85 6.41 -13.12
N GLY A 297 -13.58 6.20 -13.43
CA GLY A 297 -13.05 6.25 -14.80
C GLY A 297 -13.67 5.21 -15.73
N LEU A 298 -13.97 4.03 -15.22
CA LEU A 298 -14.60 2.93 -15.96
C LEU A 298 -16.13 3.05 -16.05
N GLY A 299 -16.76 4.04 -15.40
CA GLY A 299 -18.21 4.13 -15.30
C GLY A 299 -18.84 3.03 -14.46
N GLU A 300 -18.09 2.47 -13.51
CA GLU A 300 -18.53 1.39 -12.63
C GLU A 300 -18.75 1.87 -11.20
N LEU A 301 -19.56 1.12 -10.46
CA LEU A 301 -19.79 1.35 -9.04
C LEU A 301 -19.40 0.09 -8.23
N PHE A 302 -18.80 0.30 -7.08
CA PHE A 302 -18.71 -0.72 -6.02
C PHE A 302 -20.04 -0.83 -5.27
N GLN A 303 -20.19 -1.89 -4.47
CA GLN A 303 -21.27 -1.97 -3.50
C GLN A 303 -21.18 -0.80 -2.51
N GLU A 304 -22.34 -0.34 -2.02
CA GLU A 304 -22.47 0.81 -1.10
C GLU A 304 -21.56 0.68 0.13
N VAL A 305 -21.36 -0.53 0.63
CA VAL A 305 -20.49 -0.80 1.78
C VAL A 305 -19.05 -0.28 1.58
N VAL A 306 -18.51 -0.27 0.37
CA VAL A 306 -17.16 0.24 0.10
C VAL A 306 -17.09 1.74 0.37
N TYR A 307 -18.05 2.48 -0.13
CA TYR A 307 -18.13 3.94 0.05
C TYR A 307 -18.45 4.31 1.50
N ASP A 308 -19.37 3.59 2.15
CA ASP A 308 -19.68 3.77 3.57
C ASP A 308 -18.43 3.58 4.44
N ARG A 309 -17.70 2.47 4.23
CA ARG A 309 -16.48 2.20 4.99
C ARG A 309 -15.35 3.19 4.70
N ALA A 310 -15.21 3.63 3.45
CA ALA A 310 -14.25 4.66 3.07
C ALA A 310 -14.54 5.99 3.78
N TYR A 311 -15.79 6.43 3.79
CA TYR A 311 -16.18 7.67 4.45
C TYR A 311 -16.01 7.59 5.98
N LYS A 312 -16.40 6.48 6.59
CA LYS A 312 -16.22 6.27 8.03
C LYS A 312 -14.75 6.14 8.44
N SER A 313 -13.90 5.55 7.58
CA SER A 313 -12.44 5.57 7.78
C SER A 313 -11.90 7.00 7.84
N LEU A 314 -12.37 7.89 6.95
CA LEU A 314 -12.02 9.30 7.01
C LEU A 314 -12.51 9.94 8.31
N GLN A 315 -13.75 9.66 8.74
CA GLN A 315 -14.29 10.20 10.00
C GLN A 315 -13.42 9.83 11.20
N PHE A 316 -12.99 8.56 11.28
CA PHE A 316 -12.13 8.08 12.36
C PHE A 316 -10.75 8.73 12.34
N LEU A 317 -10.06 8.68 11.20
CA LEU A 317 -8.71 9.23 11.08
C LEU A 317 -8.71 10.76 11.26
N TYR A 318 -9.69 11.44 10.67
CA TYR A 318 -9.84 12.89 10.82
C TYR A 318 -10.11 13.26 12.27
N ALA A 319 -10.92 12.50 13.02
CA ALA A 319 -11.15 12.76 14.44
C ALA A 319 -9.86 12.69 15.27
N ALA A 320 -8.95 11.76 14.96
CA ALA A 320 -7.70 11.57 15.68
C ALA A 320 -6.56 12.49 15.23
N GLN A 321 -6.71 13.18 14.10
CA GLN A 321 -5.64 13.97 13.48
C GLN A 321 -5.37 15.27 14.21
N ASN A 322 -4.10 15.59 14.42
CA ASN A 322 -3.65 16.91 14.88
C ASN A 322 -3.80 17.94 13.74
N ASP A 323 -4.43 19.07 14.01
CA ASP A 323 -4.75 20.06 12.98
C ASP A 323 -3.53 20.84 12.50
N GLU A 324 -2.58 21.10 13.38
CA GLU A 324 -1.38 21.88 13.09
C GLU A 324 -0.39 21.08 12.24
N THR A 325 -0.05 19.86 12.70
CA THR A 325 0.97 19.03 12.07
C THR A 325 0.43 18.12 10.95
N GLY A 326 -0.86 17.81 10.95
CA GLY A 326 -1.45 16.80 10.08
C GLY A 326 -1.16 15.36 10.54
N TRP A 327 -0.47 15.17 11.66
CA TRP A 327 -0.07 13.87 12.17
C TRP A 327 -1.22 13.15 12.87
N LEU A 328 -1.09 11.83 12.95
CA LEU A 328 -1.92 10.95 13.76
C LEU A 328 -1.09 10.35 14.90
N PRO A 329 -1.72 9.83 15.98
CA PRO A 329 -1.02 9.00 16.94
C PRO A 329 -0.17 7.93 16.22
N ASN A 330 1.10 7.75 16.62
CA ASN A 330 1.96 6.70 16.04
C ASN A 330 1.58 5.31 16.58
N TYR A 331 0.30 5.05 16.62
CA TYR A 331 -0.34 3.88 17.21
C TYR A 331 -0.32 2.69 16.26
N GLY A 332 0.07 1.53 16.81
CA GLY A 332 0.12 0.26 16.10
C GLY A 332 1.37 0.07 15.24
N SER A 333 1.40 -1.00 14.47
CA SER A 333 2.56 -1.32 13.63
C SER A 333 2.80 -0.26 12.55
N ASN A 334 4.02 0.25 12.48
CA ASN A 334 4.48 1.21 11.49
C ASN A 334 5.85 0.77 10.96
N ASP A 335 5.90 0.28 9.75
CA ASP A 335 7.11 -0.12 9.04
C ASP A 335 7.47 0.83 7.89
N GLY A 336 6.99 2.07 7.95
CA GLY A 336 7.24 3.08 6.92
C GLY A 336 6.44 2.87 5.64
N ALA A 337 5.39 2.04 5.65
CA ALA A 337 4.59 1.79 4.46
C ALA A 337 3.86 3.05 3.98
N LEU A 338 4.16 3.46 2.76
CA LEU A 338 3.45 4.46 1.96
C LEU A 338 3.49 3.96 0.51
N PHE A 339 2.34 3.52 -0.02
CA PHE A 339 2.34 2.76 -1.28
C PHE A 339 2.45 3.65 -2.51
N PHE A 340 1.84 4.82 -2.45
CA PHE A 340 1.76 5.74 -3.58
C PHE A 340 2.14 7.15 -3.11
N PRO A 341 3.45 7.50 -3.10
CA PRO A 341 3.93 8.81 -2.64
C PRO A 341 3.73 9.89 -3.73
N LEU A 342 2.47 10.29 -3.95
CA LEU A 342 2.06 11.26 -4.96
C LEU A 342 2.09 12.71 -4.44
N ASN A 343 2.89 12.99 -3.42
CA ASN A 343 3.05 14.32 -2.83
C ASN A 343 4.43 14.50 -2.20
N GLY A 344 4.78 15.75 -1.88
CA GLY A 344 6.04 16.12 -1.22
C GLY A 344 5.90 16.43 0.27
N CYS A 345 4.80 16.08 0.92
CA CYS A 345 4.62 16.29 2.36
C CYS A 345 5.45 15.31 3.19
N ASP A 346 5.66 15.65 4.47
CA ASP A 346 6.33 14.75 5.41
C ASP A 346 5.58 13.42 5.52
N PHE A 347 6.34 12.32 5.77
CA PHE A 347 5.77 10.99 5.92
C PHE A 347 4.71 10.92 7.02
N ASN A 348 4.86 11.70 8.10
CA ASN A 348 3.91 11.72 9.20
C ASN A 348 2.69 12.62 8.94
N ASP A 349 2.70 13.44 7.89
CA ASP A 349 1.53 14.22 7.48
C ASP A 349 0.53 13.36 6.69
N PHE A 350 -0.61 13.09 7.28
CA PHE A 350 -1.67 12.27 6.68
C PHE A 350 -2.65 13.08 5.82
N ARG A 351 -2.56 14.41 5.84
CA ARG A 351 -3.49 15.29 5.09
C ARG A 351 -3.59 14.95 3.61
N PRO A 352 -2.48 14.64 2.88
CA PRO A 352 -2.60 14.34 1.45
C PRO A 352 -3.55 13.18 1.15
N GLN A 353 -3.39 12.05 1.85
CA GLN A 353 -4.17 10.85 1.59
C GLN A 353 -5.63 11.01 2.04
N LEU A 354 -5.85 11.65 3.19
CA LEU A 354 -7.21 11.93 3.68
C LEU A 354 -7.93 12.91 2.76
N ASN A 355 -7.24 13.97 2.30
CA ASN A 355 -7.79 14.94 1.34
C ASN A 355 -8.17 14.28 0.02
N ALA A 356 -7.29 13.43 -0.53
CA ALA A 356 -7.56 12.76 -1.81
C ALA A 356 -8.82 11.88 -1.72
N LEU A 357 -8.94 11.03 -0.70
CA LEU A 357 -10.13 10.20 -0.51
C LEU A 357 -11.39 11.03 -0.25
N HIS A 358 -11.27 12.11 0.53
CA HIS A 358 -12.39 13.03 0.80
C HIS A 358 -12.91 13.67 -0.49
N VAL A 359 -12.00 14.19 -1.33
CA VAL A 359 -12.35 14.77 -2.63
C VAL A 359 -13.04 13.72 -3.52
N MET A 360 -12.55 12.49 -3.55
CA MET A 360 -13.19 11.40 -4.31
C MET A 360 -14.61 11.08 -3.83
N LEU A 361 -14.91 11.22 -2.54
CA LEU A 361 -16.21 10.88 -1.97
C LEU A 361 -17.21 12.02 -1.97
N THR A 362 -16.74 13.27 -1.79
CA THR A 362 -17.59 14.45 -1.56
C THR A 362 -17.55 15.47 -2.69
N GLY A 363 -16.50 15.46 -3.52
CA GLY A 363 -16.19 16.51 -4.49
C GLY A 363 -15.57 17.79 -3.87
N HIS A 364 -15.29 17.79 -2.58
CA HIS A 364 -14.76 18.94 -1.84
C HIS A 364 -13.43 18.62 -1.16
N ALA A 365 -12.53 19.62 -1.06
CA ALA A 365 -11.32 19.48 -0.25
C ALA A 365 -11.68 19.37 1.23
N LEU A 366 -10.88 18.58 1.97
CA LEU A 366 -11.03 18.42 3.43
C LEU A 366 -10.31 19.54 4.20
N TYR A 367 -9.25 20.07 3.63
CA TYR A 367 -8.42 21.12 4.23
C TYR A 367 -8.37 22.34 3.33
N GLU A 368 -7.99 23.49 3.91
CA GLU A 368 -7.65 24.67 3.14
C GLU A 368 -6.52 24.41 2.15
N ASN A 369 -6.29 25.34 1.23
CA ASN A 369 -5.28 25.18 0.20
C ASN A 369 -3.86 25.07 0.79
N GLY A 370 -3.16 24.00 0.46
CA GLY A 370 -1.82 23.70 0.96
C GLY A 370 -1.17 22.57 0.15
N PRO A 371 0.09 22.15 0.45
CA PRO A 371 0.81 21.15 -0.33
C PRO A 371 0.12 19.78 -0.36
N TRP A 372 -0.75 19.49 0.58
CA TRP A 372 -1.53 18.24 0.66
C TRP A 372 -2.64 18.10 -0.40
N VAL A 373 -2.88 19.12 -1.23
CA VAL A 373 -3.83 19.00 -2.34
C VAL A 373 -3.27 18.20 -3.52
N GLU A 374 -1.98 17.91 -3.53
CA GLU A 374 -1.29 17.25 -4.63
C GLU A 374 -1.83 15.85 -4.92
N ASP A 375 -2.02 15.00 -3.90
CA ASP A 375 -2.61 13.66 -4.10
C ASP A 375 -3.97 13.75 -4.81
N ALA A 376 -4.85 14.63 -4.36
CA ALA A 376 -6.18 14.82 -4.95
C ALA A 376 -6.11 15.29 -6.42
N TRP A 377 -5.09 16.08 -6.77
CA TRP A 377 -4.87 16.53 -8.14
C TRP A 377 -4.61 15.37 -9.09
N TRP A 378 -3.89 14.33 -8.66
CA TRP A 378 -3.60 13.16 -9.47
C TRP A 378 -4.83 12.30 -9.77
N PHE A 379 -5.77 12.19 -8.82
CA PHE A 379 -6.88 11.23 -8.92
C PHE A 379 -8.13 11.74 -9.61
N ARG A 380 -8.34 13.05 -9.74
CA ARG A 380 -9.49 13.67 -10.42
C ARG A 380 -10.85 13.09 -10.04
N ALA A 381 -11.43 13.67 -9.01
CA ALA A 381 -12.79 13.31 -8.61
C ALA A 381 -13.78 13.54 -9.76
N SER A 382 -14.34 12.45 -10.25
CA SER A 382 -15.57 12.43 -11.00
C SER A 382 -16.54 11.61 -10.18
N LEU A 383 -17.60 12.22 -9.68
CA LEU A 383 -18.59 11.45 -8.92
C LEU A 383 -19.36 10.46 -9.79
N ASN A 384 -19.18 10.52 -11.11
CA ASN A 384 -19.71 9.61 -12.14
C ASN A 384 -21.16 9.16 -11.88
N GLY A 385 -22.02 10.12 -11.53
CA GLY A 385 -23.43 9.86 -11.16
C GLY A 385 -23.65 9.31 -9.74
N ARG A 386 -22.59 9.06 -8.97
CA ARG A 386 -22.75 8.80 -7.53
C ARG A 386 -23.28 10.03 -6.80
N LYS A 387 -24.14 9.79 -5.83
CA LYS A 387 -24.49 10.84 -4.86
C LYS A 387 -23.25 11.18 -4.04
N ALA A 388 -22.85 12.45 -4.08
CA ALA A 388 -21.79 12.96 -3.21
C ALA A 388 -22.15 12.76 -1.74
N MET A 389 -21.17 12.36 -0.93
CA MET A 389 -21.30 12.36 0.52
C MET A 389 -21.17 13.79 1.06
N ALA A 390 -21.68 14.02 2.26
CA ALA A 390 -21.51 15.32 2.90
C ALA A 390 -20.03 15.58 3.23
N PRO A 391 -19.50 16.78 3.02
CA PRO A 391 -18.18 17.12 3.52
C PRO A 391 -18.06 16.88 5.02
N LEU A 392 -16.85 16.45 5.45
CA LEU A 392 -16.58 16.26 6.86
C LEU A 392 -16.33 17.60 7.56
N GLU A 393 -16.88 17.70 8.75
CA GLU A 393 -16.62 18.83 9.65
C GLU A 393 -15.85 18.36 10.87
N ARG A 394 -14.97 19.22 11.41
CA ARG A 394 -14.25 18.97 12.64
C ARG A 394 -15.22 18.97 13.82
N LYS A 395 -15.24 17.88 14.57
CA LYS A 395 -16.09 17.72 15.76
C LYS A 395 -15.27 17.89 17.02
N MET A 396 -15.77 18.69 17.94
CA MET A 396 -15.23 18.85 19.29
C MET A 396 -15.94 17.90 20.27
N GLY A 397 -15.32 17.67 21.41
CA GLY A 397 -15.84 16.79 22.45
C GLY A 397 -15.56 15.31 22.19
N TRP A 398 -16.33 14.44 22.82
CA TRP A 398 -16.15 13.01 22.73
C TRP A 398 -16.66 12.42 21.42
N GLN A 399 -15.83 11.58 20.82
CA GLN A 399 -16.16 10.74 19.67
C GLN A 399 -15.78 9.30 20.02
N VAL A 400 -16.73 8.37 19.97
CA VAL A 400 -16.51 6.97 20.37
C VAL A 400 -16.74 6.04 19.21
N PHE A 401 -15.75 5.18 18.95
CA PHE A 401 -15.73 4.19 17.88
C PHE A 401 -15.77 2.78 18.52
N THR A 402 -16.98 2.34 18.82
CA THR A 402 -17.22 1.16 19.67
C THR A 402 -16.80 -0.17 19.05
N LYS A 403 -16.82 -0.27 17.71
CA LYS A 403 -16.44 -1.52 17.02
C LYS A 403 -14.93 -1.76 17.07
N GLY A 404 -14.14 -0.71 16.84
CA GLY A 404 -12.69 -0.78 16.99
C GLY A 404 -12.22 -0.59 18.42
N GLY A 405 -13.08 -0.06 19.31
CA GLY A 405 -12.73 0.22 20.70
C GLY A 405 -11.80 1.42 20.83
N TYR A 406 -12.21 2.56 20.29
CA TYR A 406 -11.48 3.83 20.43
C TYR A 406 -12.41 4.92 20.97
N ALA A 407 -11.84 5.80 21.78
CA ALA A 407 -12.47 7.05 22.15
C ALA A 407 -11.50 8.19 21.93
N ILE A 408 -12.00 9.29 21.39
CA ILE A 408 -11.22 10.48 21.09
C ILE A 408 -11.92 11.65 21.77
N LEU A 409 -11.20 12.39 22.59
CA LEU A 409 -11.65 13.66 23.15
C LEU A 409 -10.86 14.79 22.50
N ARG A 410 -11.56 15.74 21.95
CA ARG A 410 -10.95 16.90 21.31
C ARG A 410 -11.52 18.18 21.90
N ASP A 411 -10.65 19.10 22.27
CA ASP A 411 -11.01 20.49 22.55
C ASP A 411 -10.14 21.46 21.69
N ALA A 412 -10.14 22.75 22.02
CA ALA A 412 -9.43 23.77 21.22
C ALA A 412 -7.91 23.59 21.19
N GLU A 413 -7.31 23.01 22.23
CA GLU A 413 -5.86 22.90 22.39
C GLU A 413 -5.37 21.45 22.54
N THR A 414 -6.27 20.50 22.87
CA THR A 414 -5.87 19.14 23.20
C THR A 414 -6.61 18.10 22.39
N ILE A 415 -5.90 17.00 22.12
CA ILE A 415 -6.47 15.78 21.54
C ILE A 415 -6.03 14.62 22.42
N SER A 416 -6.98 13.91 22.98
CA SER A 416 -6.73 12.66 23.71
C SER A 416 -7.31 11.49 22.92
N PHE A 417 -6.49 10.48 22.66
CA PHE A 417 -6.87 9.25 21.99
C PHE A 417 -6.65 8.09 22.95
N ILE A 418 -7.64 7.26 23.12
CA ILE A 418 -7.55 6.05 23.96
C ILE A 418 -8.01 4.82 23.20
N ARG A 419 -7.23 3.75 23.34
CA ARG A 419 -7.55 2.42 22.82
C ARG A 419 -8.17 1.58 23.93
N CYS A 420 -9.40 1.12 23.74
CA CYS A 420 -10.09 0.25 24.69
C CYS A 420 -11.09 -0.65 23.96
N GLY A 421 -10.69 -1.85 23.59
CA GLY A 421 -11.60 -2.72 22.83
C GLY A 421 -11.16 -4.17 22.78
N SER A 422 -12.04 -4.98 22.21
CA SER A 422 -11.76 -6.38 21.89
C SER A 422 -11.18 -6.52 20.47
N HIS A 423 -10.47 -7.60 20.24
CA HIS A 423 -9.89 -7.93 18.96
C HIS A 423 -10.76 -8.99 18.27
N LYS A 424 -11.22 -8.70 17.05
CA LYS A 424 -11.96 -9.66 16.21
C LYS A 424 -11.08 -10.81 15.74
N ASP A 425 -9.84 -10.46 15.38
CA ASP A 425 -8.81 -11.37 14.91
C ASP A 425 -7.54 -11.21 15.75
N ARG A 426 -6.39 -11.43 15.17
CA ARG A 426 -5.09 -11.38 15.85
C ARG A 426 -4.77 -9.97 16.39
N PRO A 427 -4.68 -9.75 17.68
CA PRO A 427 -4.13 -8.51 18.21
C PRO A 427 -2.65 -8.40 17.83
N ALA A 428 -2.20 -7.19 17.47
CA ALA A 428 -0.82 -6.93 17.07
C ALA A 428 0.06 -6.53 18.28
N GLN A 429 -0.55 -5.88 19.28
CA GLN A 429 0.13 -5.32 20.46
C GLN A 429 -0.69 -5.58 21.71
N ALA A 430 -0.04 -5.58 22.88
CA ALA A 430 -0.67 -5.70 24.19
C ALA A 430 -0.84 -4.31 24.81
N ASP A 431 -1.79 -3.53 24.25
CA ASP A 431 -1.88 -2.08 24.35
C ASP A 431 -3.27 -1.55 24.76
N ASN A 432 -4.13 -2.39 25.33
CA ASN A 432 -5.43 -1.90 25.77
C ASN A 432 -5.28 -0.80 26.84
N LEU A 433 -6.14 0.22 26.78
CA LEU A 433 -6.08 1.45 27.55
C LEU A 433 -4.88 2.35 27.24
N HIS A 434 -4.18 2.10 26.13
CA HIS A 434 -3.15 3.04 25.67
C HIS A 434 -3.75 4.44 25.49
N LEU A 435 -3.12 5.43 26.12
CA LEU A 435 -3.49 6.83 26.03
C LEU A 435 -2.42 7.60 25.26
N ASP A 436 -2.85 8.31 24.22
CA ASP A 436 -2.06 9.26 23.44
C ASP A 436 -2.64 10.67 23.64
N VAL A 437 -1.81 11.67 23.91
CA VAL A 437 -2.24 13.04 24.21
C VAL A 437 -1.41 14.06 23.45
N TRP A 438 -2.09 14.95 22.78
CA TRP A 438 -1.52 16.12 22.11
C TRP A 438 -1.94 17.40 22.82
N ILE A 439 -1.01 18.36 22.93
CA ILE A 439 -1.24 19.74 23.39
C ILE A 439 -0.64 20.64 22.31
N GLY A 440 -1.48 21.34 21.55
CA GLY A 440 -1.03 22.05 20.34
C GLY A 440 -0.33 21.08 19.38
N GLU A 441 0.88 21.43 18.94
CA GLU A 441 1.70 20.61 18.04
C GLU A 441 2.45 19.45 18.75
N GLN A 442 2.48 19.43 20.09
CA GLN A 442 3.29 18.49 20.85
C GLN A 442 2.51 17.24 21.25
N ASN A 443 3.03 16.08 20.89
CA ASN A 443 2.55 14.80 21.42
C ASN A 443 3.22 14.50 22.75
N VAL A 444 2.54 14.81 23.86
CA VAL A 444 3.09 14.71 25.22
C VAL A 444 3.02 13.32 25.83
N LEU A 445 2.04 12.52 25.41
CA LEU A 445 1.97 11.10 25.68
C LEU A 445 1.83 10.38 24.34
N HIS A 446 2.88 9.73 23.88
CA HIS A 446 2.91 9.07 22.57
C HIS A 446 3.20 7.57 22.66
N ASP A 447 2.80 6.86 21.64
CA ASP A 447 3.17 5.46 21.44
C ASP A 447 4.65 5.35 21.04
N ALA A 448 5.38 4.40 21.60
CA ALA A 448 6.78 4.15 21.26
C ALA A 448 6.97 3.67 19.81
N GLY A 449 5.89 3.31 19.12
CA GLY A 449 5.91 2.75 17.79
C GLY A 449 6.32 1.28 17.76
N SER A 450 6.72 0.80 16.60
CA SER A 450 7.07 -0.61 16.38
C SER A 450 8.54 -0.87 16.07
N TYR A 451 9.39 0.17 16.06
CA TYR A 451 10.82 0.13 15.75
C TYR A 451 11.11 -0.50 14.38
N GLN A 452 11.26 -1.82 14.32
CA GLN A 452 11.49 -2.57 13.09
C GLN A 452 10.61 -3.82 13.05
N TYR A 453 10.14 -4.15 11.87
CA TYR A 453 9.25 -5.30 11.66
C TYR A 453 9.95 -6.65 11.93
N ASN A 454 11.22 -6.79 11.52
CA ASN A 454 12.06 -7.94 11.82
C ASN A 454 13.32 -7.46 12.55
N THR A 455 13.37 -7.69 13.84
CA THR A 455 14.48 -7.36 14.72
C THR A 455 14.68 -8.48 15.75
N THR A 456 15.51 -8.25 16.76
CA THR A 456 15.73 -9.24 17.83
C THR A 456 14.43 -9.53 18.59
N PRO A 457 14.24 -10.75 19.10
CA PRO A 457 13.03 -11.12 19.86
C PRO A 457 12.73 -10.19 21.04
N ASP A 458 13.75 -9.70 21.72
CA ASP A 458 13.60 -8.82 22.87
C ASP A 458 13.04 -7.44 22.48
N LEU A 459 13.53 -6.86 21.38
CA LEU A 459 13.00 -5.60 20.85
C LEU A 459 11.57 -5.78 20.34
N VAL A 460 11.27 -6.88 19.64
CA VAL A 460 9.90 -7.20 19.23
C VAL A 460 8.98 -7.30 20.44
N LYS A 461 9.42 -8.00 21.51
CA LYS A 461 8.64 -8.13 22.73
C LYS A 461 8.43 -6.79 23.41
N TYR A 462 9.46 -5.94 23.50
CA TYR A 462 9.38 -4.61 24.11
C TYR A 462 8.37 -3.73 23.37
N PHE A 463 8.56 -3.48 22.07
CA PHE A 463 7.73 -2.54 21.32
C PHE A 463 6.29 -3.02 21.09
N MET A 464 6.02 -4.31 21.18
CA MET A 464 4.67 -4.86 21.08
C MET A 464 4.05 -5.16 22.46
N GLY A 465 4.83 -5.10 23.52
CA GLY A 465 4.41 -5.43 24.88
C GLY A 465 3.82 -4.25 25.63
N THR A 466 3.15 -4.52 26.73
CA THR A 466 2.44 -3.52 27.53
C THR A 466 3.35 -2.42 28.07
N SER A 467 4.62 -2.74 28.36
CA SER A 467 5.59 -1.81 28.97
C SER A 467 6.01 -0.64 28.06
N SER A 468 5.80 -0.73 26.75
CA SER A 468 6.13 0.33 25.79
C SER A 468 4.94 1.27 25.48
N HIS A 469 3.82 1.06 26.12
CA HIS A 469 2.61 1.84 25.93
C HIS A 469 2.20 2.64 27.16
N ASN A 470 1.52 3.76 26.98
CA ASN A 470 0.97 4.58 28.07
C ASN A 470 -0.31 3.95 28.60
N THR A 471 -0.18 2.85 29.33
CA THR A 471 -1.30 2.03 29.78
C THR A 471 -1.08 1.43 31.16
N VAL A 472 -2.06 0.69 31.65
CA VAL A 472 -2.00 0.00 32.96
C VAL A 472 -1.37 -1.38 32.78
N MET A 473 -0.32 -1.65 33.57
CA MET A 473 0.34 -2.94 33.64
C MET A 473 0.23 -3.51 35.07
N LEU A 474 -0.08 -4.78 35.18
CA LEU A 474 -0.14 -5.47 36.48
C LEU A 474 1.21 -6.14 36.78
N GLY A 475 1.95 -5.58 37.73
CA GLY A 475 3.32 -6.04 38.01
C GLY A 475 4.22 -5.91 36.78
N HIS A 476 4.76 -7.02 36.30
CA HIS A 476 5.62 -7.08 35.10
C HIS A 476 5.00 -7.94 33.98
N HIS A 477 3.67 -8.11 33.99
CA HIS A 477 2.97 -8.97 33.05
C HIS A 477 2.35 -8.15 31.93
N ASP A 478 2.60 -8.60 30.69
CA ASP A 478 1.85 -8.10 29.53
C ASP A 478 0.35 -8.43 29.66
N GLN A 479 -0.50 -7.61 29.11
CA GLN A 479 -1.98 -7.80 29.13
C GLN A 479 -2.44 -9.07 28.41
N MET A 480 -1.60 -9.65 27.56
CA MET A 480 -1.86 -10.87 26.82
C MET A 480 -0.60 -11.75 26.74
N LEU A 481 -0.78 -13.04 26.45
CA LEU A 481 0.34 -13.96 26.25
C LEU A 481 0.92 -13.80 24.84
N LYS A 482 2.24 -13.57 24.74
CA LYS A 482 2.94 -13.49 23.47
C LYS A 482 3.02 -14.87 22.79
N GLY A 483 2.42 -14.97 21.62
CA GLY A 483 2.53 -16.12 20.73
C GLY A 483 3.68 -15.99 19.73
N SER A 484 3.62 -16.74 18.64
CA SER A 484 4.62 -16.68 17.59
C SER A 484 4.49 -15.40 16.74
N ARG A 485 5.58 -14.76 16.40
CA ARG A 485 5.68 -13.56 15.56
C ARG A 485 4.74 -12.43 16.03
N PHE A 486 3.64 -12.18 15.33
CA PHE A 486 2.69 -11.08 15.55
C PHE A 486 1.40 -11.56 16.24
N ILE A 487 1.44 -12.69 16.95
CA ILE A 487 0.25 -13.27 17.56
C ILE A 487 0.32 -13.06 19.07
N TRP A 488 -0.75 -12.54 19.62
CA TRP A 488 -1.05 -12.51 21.05
C TRP A 488 -2.27 -13.36 21.33
N TYR A 489 -2.31 -13.98 22.49
CA TYR A 489 -3.45 -14.80 22.96
C TYR A 489 -4.09 -14.14 24.16
N HIS A 490 -5.41 -14.15 24.18
CA HIS A 490 -6.21 -13.66 25.32
C HIS A 490 -6.14 -14.61 26.49
#